data_57fdf3aeadbb287f2d5acb511ebd1832
#
_entry.id   57fdf3aeadbb287f2d5acb511ebd1832
#
_cell.length_a   1.000
_cell.length_b   1.000
_cell.length_c   1.000
_cell.angle_alpha   90.00
_cell.angle_beta   90.00
_cell.angle_gamma   90.00
#
_symmetry.space_group_name_H-M   'P 1'
#
loop_
_entity.id
_entity.type
_entity.pdbx_description
1 polymer ?
#
loop_
_entity_poly.entity_id
_entity_poly.type
_entity_poly.pdbx_seq_one_letter_code
_entity_poly.pdbx_strand_id
1 'polypeptide(L)'
;MQLRNLSNVSNIDLRSENEFKKGSIPQSVNIPILNNDQFKKVGIEYKKNGSDAAIALGHSLVKGSLKENLIHHWTEHLKKNPECLLYCFRGGMRSEIAVKWLNDCGVKVNRLKGGYKNFRNWVISQHLDIENYIKDWIIIGGLTGSGKTDFLRSFKESIDLEQIANHRGSAFGVRDGGQPTQSDFENILTLDYLNHKYEKLILEDESRTIGRAGLPGFWYQKMQSSKLIILEVDDDKRAENIYYEYVYDELNNGVNKDILLEKYLGSLNNIKRRLGNVVYNNIKDLMNSAFHQNEKEIHKEWILTLLTSYYDKMYSCLLYTSDAADE
;
A
#
# COMPACT_ATOMS: atom_id res chain seq x y z
N MET A 1 25.44 -4.58 -0.90
CA MET A 1 24.04 -5.04 -0.78
C MET A 1 23.28 -4.52 -2.01
N GLN A 2 22.57 -5.40 -2.72
CA GLN A 2 21.76 -5.02 -3.87
C GLN A 2 20.49 -4.31 -3.38
N LEU A 3 20.01 -3.28 -4.11
CA LEU A 3 18.85 -2.48 -3.70
C LEU A 3 17.57 -3.32 -3.50
N ARG A 4 17.41 -4.40 -4.26
CA ARG A 4 16.29 -5.34 -4.13
C ARG A 4 16.22 -6.05 -2.75
N ASN A 5 17.34 -6.17 -2.04
CA ASN A 5 17.39 -6.88 -0.76
C ASN A 5 17.12 -5.94 0.43
N LEU A 6 16.87 -4.65 0.19
CA LEU A 6 16.63 -3.68 1.27
C LEU A 6 15.35 -3.94 2.04
N SER A 7 14.33 -4.56 1.43
CA SER A 7 13.08 -4.95 2.10
C SER A 7 13.22 -6.15 3.04
N ASN A 8 14.33 -6.88 2.97
CA ASN A 8 14.57 -8.04 3.84
C ASN A 8 15.12 -7.65 5.22
N VAL A 9 15.43 -6.36 5.41
CA VAL A 9 16.07 -5.83 6.61
C VAL A 9 15.33 -4.58 7.08
N SER A 10 15.09 -4.47 8.37
CA SER A 10 14.50 -3.27 8.97
C SER A 10 15.55 -2.16 9.06
N ASN A 11 15.60 -1.29 8.04
CA ASN A 11 16.55 -0.18 7.93
C ASN A 11 16.11 1.03 8.79
N ILE A 12 17.05 1.92 9.13
CA ILE A 12 16.75 3.17 9.86
C ILE A 12 16.66 4.34 8.88
N ASP A 13 15.46 4.94 8.80
CA ASP A 13 15.24 6.19 8.08
C ASP A 13 15.48 7.39 9.02
N LEU A 14 16.52 8.17 8.72
CA LEU A 14 16.92 9.36 9.47
C LEU A 14 16.23 10.64 9.01
N ARG A 15 15.32 10.55 8.03
CA ARG A 15 14.55 11.69 7.55
C ARG A 15 13.51 12.11 8.58
N SER A 16 13.01 13.35 8.45
CA SER A 16 11.92 13.80 9.31
C SER A 16 10.66 12.95 9.09
N GLU A 17 9.74 12.98 10.06
CA GLU A 17 8.51 12.17 10.03
C GLU A 17 7.64 12.51 8.80
N ASN A 18 7.61 13.78 8.38
CA ASN A 18 6.88 14.21 7.19
C ASN A 18 7.55 13.75 5.88
N GLU A 19 8.88 13.61 5.86
CA GLU A 19 9.57 13.00 4.71
C GLU A 19 9.28 11.49 4.65
N PHE A 20 9.30 10.80 5.80
CA PHE A 20 9.01 9.37 5.91
C PHE A 20 7.58 9.04 5.46
N LYS A 21 6.59 9.81 5.92
CA LYS A 21 5.17 9.65 5.54
C LYS A 21 4.90 9.84 4.05
N LYS A 22 5.81 10.43 3.28
CA LYS A 22 5.67 10.60 1.82
C LYS A 22 6.16 9.39 1.02
N GLY A 23 6.71 8.40 1.69
CA GLY A 23 7.22 7.17 1.15
C GLY A 23 8.59 6.83 1.73
N SER A 24 8.82 5.53 1.93
CA SER A 24 10.00 4.98 2.60
C SER A 24 10.51 3.72 1.89
N ILE A 25 11.66 3.23 2.27
CA ILE A 25 12.08 1.87 1.94
C ILE A 25 11.23 0.92 2.78
N PRO A 26 10.58 -0.09 2.19
CA PRO A 26 9.75 -1.03 2.93
C PRO A 26 10.44 -1.63 4.16
N GLN A 27 9.68 -1.87 5.22
CA GLN A 27 10.14 -2.36 6.53
C GLN A 27 11.11 -1.43 7.29
N SER A 28 11.38 -0.21 6.80
CA SER A 28 12.19 0.76 7.55
C SER A 28 11.46 1.31 8.76
N VAL A 29 12.22 1.60 9.82
CA VAL A 29 11.75 2.36 10.96
C VAL A 29 12.21 3.81 10.85
N ASN A 30 11.34 4.75 11.21
CA ASN A 30 11.71 6.16 11.23
C ASN A 30 12.25 6.55 12.61
N ILE A 31 13.56 6.80 12.68
CA ILE A 31 14.21 7.36 13.87
C ILE A 31 14.98 8.61 13.41
N PRO A 32 14.28 9.74 13.26
CA PRO A 32 14.80 10.92 12.59
C PRO A 32 15.92 11.59 13.39
N ILE A 33 17.00 12.00 12.70
CA ILE A 33 18.05 12.81 13.32
C ILE A 33 17.58 14.24 13.62
N LEU A 34 16.61 14.75 12.84
CA LEU A 34 15.90 16.00 13.02
C LEU A 34 14.41 15.73 12.88
N ASN A 35 13.61 16.11 13.88
CA ASN A 35 12.16 16.09 13.75
C ASN A 35 11.68 17.15 12.75
N ASN A 36 10.36 17.17 12.45
CA ASN A 36 9.79 18.08 11.45
C ASN A 36 10.12 19.55 11.69
N ASP A 37 10.03 20.03 12.93
CA ASP A 37 10.28 21.44 13.28
C ASP A 37 11.77 21.78 13.17
N GLN A 38 12.63 20.91 13.66
CA GLN A 38 14.08 21.06 13.56
C GLN A 38 14.53 21.05 12.09
N PHE A 39 14.00 20.12 11.30
CA PHE A 39 14.26 20.02 9.87
C PHE A 39 13.86 21.29 9.11
N LYS A 40 12.68 21.84 9.44
CA LYS A 40 12.22 23.11 8.87
C LYS A 40 13.14 24.26 9.22
N LYS A 41 13.55 24.40 10.51
CA LYS A 41 14.48 25.45 10.98
C LYS A 41 15.82 25.35 10.26
N VAL A 42 16.42 24.16 10.21
CA VAL A 42 17.70 23.90 9.51
C VAL A 42 17.57 24.20 8.01
N GLY A 43 16.45 23.87 7.39
CA GLY A 43 16.20 24.16 5.98
C GLY A 43 16.08 25.65 5.68
N ILE A 44 15.51 26.45 6.58
CA ILE A 44 15.46 27.91 6.47
C ILE A 44 16.85 28.50 6.62
N GLU A 45 17.62 28.04 7.61
CA GLU A 45 18.99 28.48 7.86
C GLU A 45 19.91 28.17 6.67
N TYR A 46 19.76 26.98 6.08
CA TYR A 46 20.49 26.62 4.86
C TYR A 46 20.25 27.59 3.71
N LYS A 47 18.99 27.97 3.48
CA LYS A 47 18.64 28.91 2.41
C LYS A 47 19.16 30.32 2.64
N LYS A 48 19.23 30.74 3.92
CA LYS A 48 19.60 32.10 4.32
C LYS A 48 21.09 32.29 4.44
N ASN A 49 21.79 31.34 5.08
CA ASN A 49 23.16 31.49 5.54
C ASN A 49 24.10 30.36 5.07
N GLY A 50 23.60 29.43 4.24
CA GLY A 50 24.39 28.37 3.62
C GLY A 50 24.58 27.12 4.49
N SER A 51 25.45 26.22 4.00
CA SER A 51 25.63 24.88 4.56
C SER A 51 26.18 24.90 5.98
N ASP A 52 27.22 25.67 6.22
CA ASP A 52 27.95 25.64 7.51
C ASP A 52 27.10 26.15 8.67
N ALA A 53 26.32 27.22 8.43
CA ALA A 53 25.34 27.74 9.39
C ALA A 53 24.24 26.72 9.70
N ALA A 54 23.74 26.04 8.68
CA ALA A 54 22.74 25.00 8.84
C ALA A 54 23.25 23.79 9.64
N ILE A 55 24.50 23.38 9.43
CA ILE A 55 25.17 22.31 10.18
C ILE A 55 25.33 22.72 11.64
N ALA A 56 25.85 23.92 11.89
CA ALA A 56 26.01 24.46 13.24
C ALA A 56 24.68 24.52 14.01
N LEU A 57 23.62 25.01 13.34
CA LEU A 57 22.27 25.01 13.90
C LEU A 57 21.79 23.57 14.18
N GLY A 58 21.97 22.63 13.26
CA GLY A 58 21.58 21.23 13.45
C GLY A 58 22.24 20.63 14.70
N HIS A 59 23.53 20.83 14.87
CA HIS A 59 24.25 20.38 16.07
C HIS A 59 23.77 21.08 17.36
N SER A 60 23.38 22.35 17.29
CA SER A 60 22.85 23.06 18.45
C SER A 60 21.45 22.56 18.88
N LEU A 61 20.63 22.13 17.90
CA LEU A 61 19.30 21.61 18.14
C LEU A 61 19.30 20.16 18.63
N VAL A 62 20.33 19.37 18.25
CA VAL A 62 20.48 17.96 18.64
C VAL A 62 21.75 17.78 19.46
N LYS A 63 21.66 18.12 20.75
CA LYS A 63 22.76 18.03 21.73
C LYS A 63 22.31 17.43 23.06
N GLY A 64 23.25 17.08 23.93
CA GLY A 64 23.00 16.54 25.28
C GLY A 64 22.14 15.28 25.23
N SER A 65 21.18 15.20 26.15
CA SER A 65 20.29 14.06 26.32
C SER A 65 19.52 13.68 25.05
N LEU A 66 19.15 14.64 24.20
CA LEU A 66 18.48 14.34 22.94
C LEU A 66 19.37 13.55 21.99
N LYS A 67 20.65 13.94 21.85
CA LYS A 67 21.62 13.20 21.05
C LYS A 67 21.87 11.80 21.62
N GLU A 68 22.04 11.69 22.94
CA GLU A 68 22.26 10.43 23.64
C GLU A 68 21.08 9.45 23.44
N ASN A 69 19.85 9.95 23.56
CA ASN A 69 18.63 9.16 23.31
C ASN A 69 18.56 8.67 21.86
N LEU A 70 18.90 9.50 20.88
CA LEU A 70 18.92 9.07 19.47
C LEU A 70 19.95 7.97 19.25
N ILE A 71 21.17 8.12 19.74
CA ILE A 71 22.21 7.11 19.64
C ILE A 71 21.76 5.81 20.32
N HIS A 72 21.12 5.90 21.48
CA HIS A 72 20.58 4.73 22.18
C HIS A 72 19.52 4.00 21.32
N HIS A 73 18.52 4.72 20.79
CA HIS A 73 17.47 4.10 19.95
C HIS A 73 18.04 3.49 18.67
N TRP A 74 18.97 4.15 18.00
CA TRP A 74 19.64 3.57 16.83
C TRP A 74 20.42 2.31 17.20
N THR A 75 21.18 2.34 18.30
CA THR A 75 21.97 1.19 18.77
C THR A 75 21.07 0.00 19.12
N GLU A 76 19.96 0.22 19.82
CA GLU A 76 19.03 -0.85 20.16
C GLU A 76 18.38 -1.49 18.92
N HIS A 77 18.08 -0.66 17.90
CA HIS A 77 17.57 -1.19 16.63
C HIS A 77 18.64 -1.99 15.87
N LEU A 78 19.88 -1.51 15.84
CA LEU A 78 21.01 -2.17 15.19
C LEU A 78 21.35 -3.51 15.85
N LYS A 79 21.26 -3.62 17.17
CA LYS A 79 21.45 -4.91 17.88
C LYS A 79 20.46 -5.97 17.42
N LYS A 80 19.22 -5.58 17.15
CA LYS A 80 18.15 -6.48 16.68
C LYS A 80 18.25 -6.75 15.18
N ASN A 81 18.86 -5.85 14.42
CA ASN A 81 18.96 -5.90 12.97
C ASN A 81 20.43 -5.62 12.52
N PRO A 82 21.35 -6.60 12.63
CA PRO A 82 22.78 -6.39 12.37
C PRO A 82 23.12 -5.94 10.95
N GLU A 83 22.28 -6.31 9.96
CA GLU A 83 22.46 -5.93 8.55
C GLU A 83 21.79 -4.59 8.20
N CYS A 84 21.21 -3.92 9.18
CA CYS A 84 20.51 -2.65 9.02
C CYS A 84 21.44 -1.58 8.40
N LEU A 85 20.90 -0.81 7.47
CA LEU A 85 21.52 0.39 6.93
C LEU A 85 20.84 1.64 7.48
N LEU A 86 21.62 2.69 7.67
CA LEU A 86 21.11 4.03 7.91
C LEU A 86 20.96 4.77 6.59
N TYR A 87 19.87 5.48 6.41
CA TYR A 87 19.73 6.34 5.25
C TYR A 87 19.04 7.67 5.55
N CYS A 88 19.35 8.67 4.75
CA CYS A 88 18.60 9.91 4.66
C CYS A 88 18.16 10.13 3.20
N PHE A 89 17.70 11.32 2.85
CA PHE A 89 17.16 11.53 1.51
C PHE A 89 18.17 11.29 0.38
N ARG A 90 19.40 11.81 0.49
CA ARG A 90 20.47 11.67 -0.53
C ARG A 90 21.68 10.86 -0.06
N GLY A 91 21.63 10.25 1.12
CA GLY A 91 22.81 9.55 1.68
C GLY A 91 23.99 10.45 2.01
N GLY A 92 23.74 11.75 2.26
CA GLY A 92 24.74 12.76 2.61
C GLY A 92 24.76 13.09 4.11
N MET A 93 24.90 14.36 4.42
CA MET A 93 25.23 14.94 5.73
C MET A 93 24.47 14.31 6.91
N ARG A 94 23.14 14.17 6.85
CA ARG A 94 22.34 13.60 7.96
C ARG A 94 22.77 12.17 8.31
N SER A 95 22.98 11.33 7.29
CA SER A 95 23.44 9.96 7.51
C SER A 95 24.93 9.89 7.84
N GLU A 96 25.76 10.81 7.38
CA GLU A 96 27.17 10.92 7.73
C GLU A 96 27.35 11.25 9.20
N ILE A 97 26.61 12.25 9.70
CA ILE A 97 26.63 12.66 11.11
C ILE A 97 26.16 11.52 12.01
N ALA A 98 25.06 10.83 11.66
CA ALA A 98 24.55 9.72 12.45
C ALA A 98 25.55 8.56 12.54
N VAL A 99 26.17 8.17 11.41
CA VAL A 99 27.23 7.14 11.40
C VAL A 99 28.43 7.57 12.23
N LYS A 100 28.84 8.84 12.14
CA LYS A 100 29.93 9.36 12.97
C LYS A 100 29.62 9.23 14.47
N TRP A 101 28.43 9.65 14.90
CA TRP A 101 28.04 9.57 16.30
C TRP A 101 27.98 8.13 16.82
N LEU A 102 27.51 7.18 16.01
CA LEU A 102 27.52 5.75 16.35
C LEU A 102 28.94 5.20 16.44
N ASN A 103 29.81 5.53 15.48
CA ASN A 103 31.21 5.11 15.49
C ASN A 103 31.98 5.66 16.72
N ASP A 104 31.73 6.90 17.10
CA ASP A 104 32.32 7.53 18.31
C ASP A 104 31.91 6.77 19.59
N CYS A 105 30.77 6.04 19.56
CA CYS A 105 30.30 5.14 20.63
C CYS A 105 30.69 3.67 20.41
N GLY A 106 31.58 3.36 19.45
CA GLY A 106 32.02 1.99 19.16
C GLY A 106 31.03 1.13 18.33
N VAL A 107 29.94 1.72 17.85
CA VAL A 107 28.91 0.99 17.05
C VAL A 107 29.17 1.20 15.56
N LYS A 108 29.59 0.13 14.87
CA LYS A 108 29.83 0.15 13.42
C LYS A 108 28.51 -0.07 12.67
N VAL A 109 28.23 0.79 11.69
CA VAL A 109 27.06 0.69 10.83
C VAL A 109 27.37 1.21 9.43
N ASN A 110 26.70 0.64 8.44
CA ASN A 110 26.79 1.09 7.06
C ASN A 110 25.64 2.05 6.74
N ARG A 111 25.88 2.96 5.79
CA ARG A 111 24.83 3.83 5.23
C ARG A 111 24.50 3.46 3.80
N LEU A 112 23.26 3.69 3.41
CA LEU A 112 22.83 3.51 2.03
C LEU A 112 23.37 4.65 1.16
N LYS A 113 24.27 4.34 0.23
CA LYS A 113 24.83 5.30 -0.72
C LYS A 113 23.72 5.86 -1.62
N GLY A 114 23.62 7.19 -1.69
CA GLY A 114 22.58 7.88 -2.45
C GLY A 114 21.23 7.97 -1.74
N GLY A 115 21.04 7.27 -0.62
CA GLY A 115 19.87 7.33 0.25
C GLY A 115 18.55 6.94 -0.42
N TYR A 116 17.43 7.41 0.14
CA TYR A 116 16.09 7.15 -0.38
C TYR A 116 15.90 7.59 -1.84
N LYS A 117 16.49 8.73 -2.23
CA LYS A 117 16.38 9.23 -3.61
C LYS A 117 16.96 8.22 -4.62
N ASN A 118 18.10 7.63 -4.32
CA ASN A 118 18.71 6.62 -5.18
C ASN A 118 17.86 5.36 -5.26
N PHE A 119 17.36 4.89 -4.12
CA PHE A 119 16.43 3.75 -4.08
C PHE A 119 15.17 4.05 -4.91
N ARG A 120 14.54 5.21 -4.72
CA ARG A 120 13.32 5.57 -5.44
C ARG A 120 13.52 5.70 -6.95
N ASN A 121 14.63 6.30 -7.38
CA ASN A 121 14.98 6.39 -8.80
C ASN A 121 15.18 4.98 -9.40
N TRP A 122 15.82 4.08 -8.65
CA TRP A 122 15.97 2.69 -9.07
C TRP A 122 14.60 1.98 -9.18
N VAL A 123 13.70 2.12 -8.21
CA VAL A 123 12.33 1.58 -8.31
C VAL A 123 11.63 2.08 -9.58
N ILE A 124 11.68 3.38 -9.84
CA ILE A 124 11.09 3.98 -11.05
C ILE A 124 11.72 3.40 -12.33
N SER A 125 13.05 3.21 -12.36
CA SER A 125 13.71 2.62 -13.52
C SER A 125 13.27 1.18 -13.79
N GLN A 126 12.95 0.40 -12.73
CA GLN A 126 12.41 -0.95 -12.91
C GLN A 126 11.03 -0.97 -13.60
N HIS A 127 10.22 0.07 -13.41
CA HIS A 127 8.92 0.19 -14.10
C HIS A 127 9.06 0.51 -15.59
N LEU A 128 10.18 1.07 -16.01
CA LEU A 128 10.44 1.45 -17.41
C LEU A 128 11.19 0.37 -18.18
N ASP A 129 11.74 -0.61 -17.49
CA ASP A 129 12.54 -1.68 -18.09
C ASP A 129 11.69 -2.92 -18.34
N ILE A 130 11.25 -3.06 -19.58
CA ILE A 130 10.42 -4.18 -20.04
C ILE A 130 11.10 -5.53 -19.84
N GLU A 131 12.42 -5.59 -19.95
CA GLU A 131 13.20 -6.84 -19.79
C GLU A 131 13.09 -7.43 -18.39
N ASN A 132 12.74 -6.63 -17.39
CA ASN A 132 12.46 -7.12 -16.05
C ASN A 132 11.17 -7.94 -15.95
N TYR A 133 10.28 -7.87 -16.93
CA TYR A 133 8.97 -8.53 -16.92
C TYR A 133 8.97 -9.81 -17.79
N ILE A 134 9.96 -10.65 -17.55
CA ILE A 134 10.15 -11.91 -18.32
C ILE A 134 9.22 -13.06 -17.89
N LYS A 135 8.51 -12.91 -16.76
CA LYS A 135 7.63 -13.97 -16.23
C LYS A 135 6.37 -14.12 -17.05
N ASP A 136 5.83 -15.33 -17.07
CA ASP A 136 4.50 -15.61 -17.59
C ASP A 136 3.45 -15.12 -16.59
N TRP A 137 2.62 -14.18 -16.99
CA TRP A 137 1.57 -13.66 -16.14
C TRP A 137 0.23 -14.36 -16.41
N ILE A 138 -0.46 -14.71 -15.34
CA ILE A 138 -1.81 -15.26 -15.35
C ILE A 138 -2.68 -14.32 -14.54
N ILE A 139 -3.73 -13.81 -15.15
CA ILE A 139 -4.66 -12.88 -14.53
C ILE A 139 -5.93 -13.65 -14.15
N ILE A 140 -6.35 -13.52 -12.89
CA ILE A 140 -7.56 -14.12 -12.38
C ILE A 140 -8.66 -13.08 -12.37
N GLY A 141 -9.58 -13.20 -13.32
CA GLY A 141 -10.78 -12.39 -13.42
C GLY A 141 -12.00 -13.07 -12.80
N GLY A 142 -13.09 -12.35 -12.76
CA GLY A 142 -14.39 -12.81 -12.26
C GLY A 142 -15.14 -11.67 -11.58
N LEU A 143 -16.44 -11.78 -11.53
CA LEU A 143 -17.34 -10.78 -10.96
C LEU A 143 -17.01 -10.50 -9.47
N THR A 144 -17.45 -9.36 -8.96
CA THR A 144 -17.30 -9.01 -7.54
C THR A 144 -17.88 -10.11 -6.65
N GLY A 145 -17.15 -10.54 -5.64
CA GLY A 145 -17.57 -11.62 -4.73
C GLY A 145 -17.27 -13.05 -5.22
N SER A 146 -16.64 -13.23 -6.39
CA SER A 146 -16.30 -14.59 -6.89
C SER A 146 -15.18 -15.29 -6.12
N GLY A 147 -14.61 -14.67 -5.07
CA GLY A 147 -13.55 -15.27 -4.26
C GLY A 147 -12.16 -15.25 -4.91
N LYS A 148 -11.90 -14.33 -5.85
CA LYS A 148 -10.60 -14.19 -6.54
C LYS A 148 -9.43 -14.09 -5.56
N THR A 149 -9.57 -13.27 -4.54
CA THR A 149 -8.51 -13.00 -3.56
C THR A 149 -8.14 -14.26 -2.77
N ASP A 150 -9.14 -15.02 -2.31
CA ASP A 150 -8.90 -16.28 -1.59
C ASP A 150 -8.30 -17.33 -2.53
N PHE A 151 -8.80 -17.40 -3.75
CA PHE A 151 -8.21 -18.27 -4.78
C PHE A 151 -6.76 -17.90 -5.07
N LEU A 152 -6.46 -16.61 -5.26
CA LEU A 152 -5.11 -16.10 -5.47
C LEU A 152 -4.17 -16.47 -4.33
N ARG A 153 -4.60 -16.30 -3.08
CA ARG A 153 -3.79 -16.58 -1.87
C ARG A 153 -3.45 -18.06 -1.70
N SER A 154 -4.14 -18.97 -2.40
CA SER A 154 -3.79 -20.38 -2.41
C SER A 154 -2.52 -20.71 -3.21
N PHE A 155 -2.03 -19.76 -4.03
CA PHE A 155 -0.84 -19.93 -4.86
C PHE A 155 0.35 -19.13 -4.31
N LYS A 156 1.49 -19.78 -4.20
CA LYS A 156 2.76 -19.15 -3.81
C LYS A 156 3.32 -18.22 -4.89
N GLU A 157 2.87 -18.40 -6.12
CA GLU A 157 3.21 -17.62 -7.31
C GLU A 157 2.44 -16.32 -7.42
N SER A 158 1.61 -15.99 -6.44
CA SER A 158 0.77 -14.81 -6.48
C SER A 158 1.42 -13.59 -5.84
N ILE A 159 1.00 -12.40 -6.31
CA ILE A 159 1.16 -11.11 -5.63
C ILE A 159 -0.23 -10.53 -5.42
N ASP A 160 -0.60 -10.29 -4.18
CA ASP A 160 -1.89 -9.71 -3.78
C ASP A 160 -1.83 -8.19 -3.87
N LEU A 161 -2.33 -7.64 -4.99
CA LEU A 161 -2.33 -6.21 -5.27
C LEU A 161 -3.22 -5.42 -4.29
N GLU A 162 -4.36 -5.99 -3.90
CA GLU A 162 -5.27 -5.40 -2.93
C GLU A 162 -4.64 -5.29 -1.54
N GLN A 163 -3.88 -6.31 -1.13
CA GLN A 163 -3.13 -6.29 0.13
C GLN A 163 -2.07 -5.19 0.12
N ILE A 164 -1.28 -5.06 -0.96
CA ILE A 164 -0.26 -4.00 -1.09
C ILE A 164 -0.92 -2.62 -1.08
N ALA A 165 -2.07 -2.47 -1.72
CA ALA A 165 -2.83 -1.23 -1.75
C ALA A 165 -3.58 -0.94 -0.44
N ASN A 166 -3.68 -1.90 0.49
CA ASN A 166 -4.56 -1.89 1.65
C ASN A 166 -6.00 -1.48 1.28
N HIS A 167 -6.55 -2.10 0.22
CA HIS A 167 -7.86 -1.75 -0.33
C HIS A 167 -8.43 -2.92 -1.14
N ARG A 168 -9.71 -3.23 -1.00
CA ARG A 168 -10.40 -4.35 -1.68
C ARG A 168 -10.90 -4.01 -3.09
N GLY A 169 -10.26 -3.12 -3.82
CA GLY A 169 -10.61 -2.78 -5.22
C GLY A 169 -12.00 -2.15 -5.45
N SER A 170 -12.94 -2.25 -4.52
CA SER A 170 -14.34 -1.85 -4.65
C SER A 170 -14.67 -0.49 -4.01
N ALA A 171 -15.85 0.07 -4.29
CA ALA A 171 -16.33 1.29 -3.62
C ALA A 171 -16.48 1.12 -2.09
N PHE A 172 -16.64 -0.10 -1.61
CA PHE A 172 -16.71 -0.48 -0.19
C PHE A 172 -15.37 -1.00 0.34
N GLY A 173 -14.33 -0.98 -0.48
CA GLY A 173 -13.06 -1.66 -0.24
C GLY A 173 -12.09 -0.99 0.71
N VAL A 174 -12.44 0.14 1.33
CA VAL A 174 -11.56 0.84 2.28
C VAL A 174 -11.29 -0.03 3.49
N ARG A 175 -9.98 -0.26 3.78
CA ARG A 175 -9.50 -0.99 4.97
C ARG A 175 -8.97 -0.02 6.02
N ASP A 176 -8.93 -0.45 7.26
CA ASP A 176 -8.37 0.34 8.37
C ASP A 176 -6.87 0.60 8.16
N GLY A 177 -6.36 1.67 8.77
CA GLY A 177 -4.99 2.13 8.57
C GLY A 177 -4.78 2.98 7.32
N GLY A 178 -5.75 3.00 6.40
CA GLY A 178 -5.69 3.80 5.16
C GLY A 178 -4.73 3.20 4.12
N GLN A 179 -4.81 3.72 2.91
CA GLN A 179 -3.96 3.28 1.81
C GLN A 179 -2.53 3.84 1.93
N PRO A 180 -1.50 3.09 1.49
CA PRO A 180 -0.15 3.59 1.40
C PRO A 180 -0.06 4.80 0.45
N THR A 181 1.02 5.53 0.52
CA THR A 181 1.33 6.51 -0.53
C THR A 181 1.58 5.82 -1.86
N GLN A 182 1.45 6.54 -2.97
CA GLN A 182 1.80 6.00 -4.28
C GLN A 182 3.24 5.47 -4.31
N SER A 183 4.16 6.19 -3.66
CA SER A 183 5.56 5.77 -3.58
C SER A 183 5.74 4.47 -2.79
N ASP A 184 5.04 4.29 -1.67
CA ASP A 184 5.13 3.07 -0.86
C ASP A 184 4.51 1.89 -1.60
N PHE A 185 3.34 2.08 -2.23
CA PHE A 185 2.72 1.07 -3.07
C PHE A 185 3.67 0.56 -4.15
N GLU A 186 4.25 1.48 -4.94
CA GLU A 186 5.19 1.12 -6.00
C GLU A 186 6.49 0.50 -5.46
N ASN A 187 6.99 0.97 -4.32
CA ASN A 187 8.19 0.40 -3.68
C ASN A 187 7.96 -1.05 -3.28
N ILE A 188 6.83 -1.37 -2.64
CA ILE A 188 6.48 -2.74 -2.22
C ILE A 188 6.27 -3.61 -3.46
N LEU A 189 5.42 -3.17 -4.39
CA LEU A 189 5.09 -3.92 -5.61
C LEU A 189 6.34 -4.31 -6.40
N THR A 190 7.28 -3.36 -6.57
CA THR A 190 8.53 -3.60 -7.29
C THR A 190 9.40 -4.63 -6.58
N LEU A 191 9.54 -4.51 -5.26
CA LEU A 191 10.38 -5.42 -4.49
C LEU A 191 9.77 -6.82 -4.43
N ASP A 192 8.46 -6.94 -4.28
CA ASP A 192 7.76 -8.23 -4.29
C ASP A 192 7.95 -8.92 -5.64
N TYR A 193 7.79 -8.18 -6.74
CA TYR A 193 8.03 -8.72 -8.08
C TYR A 193 9.48 -9.18 -8.28
N LEU A 194 10.46 -8.36 -7.93
CA LEU A 194 11.88 -8.69 -8.15
C LEU A 194 12.38 -9.81 -7.23
N ASN A 195 11.77 -9.97 -6.05
CA ASN A 195 12.08 -11.04 -5.12
C ASN A 195 11.25 -12.31 -5.35
N HIS A 196 10.26 -12.23 -6.22
CA HIS A 196 9.42 -13.36 -6.61
C HIS A 196 10.24 -14.43 -7.37
N LYS A 197 10.25 -15.66 -6.84
CA LYS A 197 11.19 -16.73 -7.26
C LYS A 197 10.65 -17.64 -8.37
N TYR A 198 9.37 -17.50 -8.71
CA TYR A 198 8.69 -18.41 -9.64
C TYR A 198 8.73 -17.85 -11.07
N GLU A 199 8.64 -18.73 -12.05
CA GLU A 199 8.58 -18.37 -13.48
C GLU A 199 7.24 -17.75 -13.85
N LYS A 200 6.15 -18.19 -13.18
CA LYS A 200 4.80 -17.67 -13.37
C LYS A 200 4.48 -16.64 -12.29
N LEU A 201 3.70 -15.64 -12.64
CA LEU A 201 3.13 -14.67 -11.72
C LEU A 201 1.61 -14.68 -11.87
N ILE A 202 0.91 -14.87 -10.74
CA ILE A 202 -0.55 -14.86 -10.70
C ILE A 202 -1.00 -13.55 -10.03
N LEU A 203 -1.90 -12.83 -10.68
CA LEU A 203 -2.43 -11.54 -10.23
C LEU A 203 -3.97 -11.54 -10.35
N GLU A 204 -4.62 -10.69 -9.57
CA GLU A 204 -6.05 -10.38 -9.81
C GLU A 204 -6.22 -9.43 -10.99
N ASP A 205 -7.34 -9.58 -11.69
CA ASP A 205 -7.80 -8.62 -12.70
C ASP A 205 -8.27 -7.35 -12.00
N GLU A 206 -7.35 -6.40 -11.89
CA GLU A 206 -7.57 -5.11 -11.27
C GLU A 206 -7.61 -3.99 -12.31
N SER A 207 -8.38 -2.97 -12.02
CA SER A 207 -8.37 -1.75 -12.80
C SER A 207 -7.02 -1.02 -12.67
N ARG A 208 -6.79 -0.01 -13.50
CA ARG A 208 -5.58 0.81 -13.45
C ARG A 208 -5.31 1.41 -12.07
N THR A 209 -6.34 1.52 -11.23
CA THR A 209 -6.22 2.05 -9.86
C THR A 209 -6.97 1.17 -8.88
N ILE A 210 -6.34 0.87 -7.75
CA ILE A 210 -6.91 0.15 -6.61
C ILE A 210 -7.14 1.18 -5.50
N GLY A 211 -8.38 1.67 -5.38
CA GLY A 211 -8.66 2.86 -4.60
C GLY A 211 -7.87 4.08 -5.13
N ARG A 212 -6.89 4.58 -4.35
CA ARG A 212 -6.01 5.70 -4.75
C ARG A 212 -4.64 5.25 -5.28
N ALA A 213 -4.31 3.97 -5.14
CA ALA A 213 -3.03 3.42 -5.61
C ALA A 213 -3.09 3.12 -7.10
N GLY A 214 -2.26 3.77 -7.90
CA GLY A 214 -2.17 3.56 -9.35
C GLY A 214 -1.14 2.48 -9.69
N LEU A 215 -1.51 1.52 -10.51
CA LEU A 215 -0.56 0.58 -11.09
C LEU A 215 0.40 1.33 -12.03
N PRO A 216 1.71 1.03 -12.02
CA PRO A 216 2.62 1.56 -13.04
C PRO A 216 2.11 1.23 -14.45
N GLY A 217 2.23 2.17 -15.38
CA GLY A 217 1.59 2.05 -16.70
C GLY A 217 1.94 0.76 -17.43
N PHE A 218 3.22 0.34 -17.36
CA PHE A 218 3.66 -0.91 -17.97
C PHE A 218 3.06 -2.16 -17.29
N TRP A 219 2.89 -2.15 -15.96
CA TRP A 219 2.23 -3.23 -15.24
C TRP A 219 0.81 -3.45 -15.75
N TYR A 220 0.05 -2.37 -15.84
CA TYR A 220 -1.32 -2.44 -16.33
C TYR A 220 -1.39 -2.95 -17.79
N GLN A 221 -0.52 -2.45 -18.67
CA GLN A 221 -0.44 -2.93 -20.05
C GLN A 221 -0.09 -4.42 -20.14
N LYS A 222 0.87 -4.89 -19.32
CA LYS A 222 1.26 -6.31 -19.27
C LYS A 222 0.11 -7.17 -18.75
N MET A 223 -0.62 -6.73 -17.73
CA MET A 223 -1.82 -7.42 -17.24
C MET A 223 -2.86 -7.60 -18.35
N GLN A 224 -3.16 -6.52 -19.09
CA GLN A 224 -4.15 -6.55 -20.18
C GLN A 224 -3.75 -7.48 -21.35
N SER A 225 -2.46 -7.68 -21.58
CA SER A 225 -1.95 -8.58 -22.64
C SER A 225 -1.66 -10.00 -22.15
N SER A 226 -1.97 -10.31 -20.90
CA SER A 226 -1.66 -11.60 -20.27
C SER A 226 -2.85 -12.55 -20.33
N LYS A 227 -2.59 -13.85 -20.10
CA LYS A 227 -3.64 -14.87 -20.09
C LYS A 227 -4.63 -14.60 -18.96
N LEU A 228 -5.91 -14.47 -19.31
CA LEU A 228 -7.02 -14.28 -18.37
C LEU A 228 -7.70 -15.61 -18.07
N ILE A 229 -7.98 -15.88 -16.81
CA ILE A 229 -8.79 -17.00 -16.33
C ILE A 229 -9.95 -16.42 -15.54
N ILE A 230 -11.17 -16.71 -15.95
CA ILE A 230 -12.38 -16.19 -15.29
C ILE A 230 -12.91 -17.21 -14.27
N LEU A 231 -13.12 -16.76 -13.05
CA LEU A 231 -13.84 -17.53 -12.02
C LEU A 231 -15.33 -17.26 -12.12
N GLU A 232 -16.08 -18.28 -12.53
CA GLU A 232 -17.53 -18.25 -12.60
C GLU A 232 -18.11 -18.79 -11.28
N VAL A 233 -18.91 -17.98 -10.62
CA VAL A 233 -19.55 -18.31 -9.33
C VAL A 233 -20.97 -17.75 -9.37
N ASP A 234 -21.94 -18.53 -8.88
CA ASP A 234 -23.32 -18.10 -8.80
C ASP A 234 -23.55 -16.92 -7.85
N ASP A 235 -24.62 -16.18 -8.08
CA ASP A 235 -24.89 -14.92 -7.38
C ASP A 235 -25.10 -15.11 -5.87
N ASP A 236 -25.74 -16.21 -5.45
CA ASP A 236 -25.97 -16.49 -4.04
C ASP A 236 -24.62 -16.73 -3.31
N LYS A 237 -23.74 -17.52 -3.92
CA LYS A 237 -22.41 -17.77 -3.37
C LYS A 237 -21.55 -16.51 -3.37
N ARG A 238 -21.66 -15.66 -4.37
CA ARG A 238 -20.99 -14.35 -4.42
C ARG A 238 -21.45 -13.45 -3.26
N ALA A 239 -22.77 -13.39 -3.03
CA ALA A 239 -23.33 -12.62 -1.92
C ALA A 239 -22.88 -13.19 -0.57
N GLU A 240 -22.80 -14.50 -0.44
CA GLU A 240 -22.30 -15.18 0.76
C GLU A 240 -20.81 -14.85 1.02
N ASN A 241 -19.95 -14.92 0.02
CA ASN A 241 -18.54 -14.59 0.15
C ASN A 241 -18.35 -13.15 0.63
N ILE A 242 -19.09 -12.19 0.04
CA ILE A 242 -19.06 -10.78 0.46
C ILE A 242 -19.57 -10.61 1.88
N TYR A 243 -20.66 -11.32 2.26
CA TYR A 243 -21.15 -11.27 3.64
C TYR A 243 -20.06 -11.67 4.63
N TYR A 244 -19.36 -12.78 4.38
CA TYR A 244 -18.30 -13.22 5.27
C TYR A 244 -17.16 -12.20 5.31
N GLU A 245 -16.64 -11.79 4.19
CA GLU A 245 -15.48 -10.88 4.12
C GLU A 245 -15.75 -9.47 4.66
N TYR A 246 -16.93 -8.91 4.35
CA TYR A 246 -17.23 -7.50 4.67
C TYR A 246 -18.03 -7.32 5.95
N VAL A 247 -18.80 -8.31 6.39
CA VAL A 247 -19.65 -8.16 7.56
C VAL A 247 -19.19 -9.06 8.70
N TYR A 248 -19.19 -10.36 8.45
CA TYR A 248 -18.93 -11.37 9.50
C TYR A 248 -17.51 -11.23 10.08
N ASP A 249 -16.49 -11.19 9.24
CA ASP A 249 -15.09 -11.09 9.68
C ASP A 249 -14.78 -9.75 10.35
N GLU A 250 -15.32 -8.64 9.83
CA GLU A 250 -15.13 -7.31 10.44
C GLU A 250 -15.73 -7.27 11.87
N LEU A 251 -16.94 -7.81 12.04
CA LEU A 251 -17.60 -7.89 13.36
C LEU A 251 -16.85 -8.85 14.31
N ASN A 252 -16.39 -9.99 13.83
CA ASN A 252 -15.62 -10.95 14.62
C ASN A 252 -14.24 -10.41 15.02
N ASN A 253 -13.66 -9.55 14.21
CA ASN A 253 -12.41 -8.84 14.52
C ASN A 253 -12.61 -7.66 15.49
N GLY A 254 -13.83 -7.48 16.00
CA GLY A 254 -14.15 -6.49 17.03
C GLY A 254 -14.51 -5.11 16.51
N VAL A 255 -14.77 -4.96 15.20
CA VAL A 255 -15.28 -3.69 14.65
C VAL A 255 -16.69 -3.46 15.20
N ASN A 256 -16.94 -2.25 15.73
CA ASN A 256 -18.26 -1.90 16.24
C ASN A 256 -19.28 -1.88 15.09
N LYS A 257 -20.44 -2.49 15.33
CA LYS A 257 -21.53 -2.65 14.37
C LYS A 257 -22.02 -1.31 13.79
N ASP A 258 -22.18 -0.31 14.62
CA ASP A 258 -22.68 1.00 14.19
C ASP A 258 -21.63 1.74 13.35
N ILE A 259 -20.37 1.63 13.72
CA ILE A 259 -19.23 2.18 12.93
C ILE A 259 -19.16 1.51 11.55
N LEU A 260 -19.34 0.19 11.51
CA LEU A 260 -19.32 -0.55 10.24
C LEU A 260 -20.49 -0.15 9.34
N LEU A 261 -21.70 -0.02 9.92
CA LEU A 261 -22.88 0.47 9.19
C LEU A 261 -22.66 1.88 8.63
N GLU A 262 -22.17 2.83 9.44
CA GLU A 262 -21.85 4.19 8.99
C GLU A 262 -20.83 4.21 7.84
N LYS A 263 -19.78 3.40 7.95
CA LYS A 263 -18.77 3.22 6.90
C LYS A 263 -19.42 2.78 5.59
N TYR A 264 -20.32 1.79 5.63
CA TYR A 264 -20.98 1.28 4.43
C TYR A 264 -22.05 2.21 3.88
N LEU A 265 -22.80 2.90 4.72
CA LEU A 265 -23.73 3.94 4.27
C LEU A 265 -22.98 5.10 3.58
N GLY A 266 -21.79 5.47 4.10
CA GLY A 266 -20.91 6.42 3.44
C GLY A 266 -20.44 5.95 2.07
N SER A 267 -20.03 4.69 1.93
CA SER A 267 -19.65 4.08 0.66
C SER A 267 -20.82 4.03 -0.33
N LEU A 268 -22.00 3.65 0.14
CA LEU A 268 -23.24 3.63 -0.65
C LEU A 268 -23.59 5.03 -1.18
N ASN A 269 -23.43 6.05 -0.33
CA ASN A 269 -23.68 7.44 -0.73
C ASN A 269 -22.74 7.91 -1.84
N ASN A 270 -21.50 7.46 -1.87
CA ASN A 270 -20.54 7.80 -2.93
C ASN A 270 -20.96 7.31 -4.32
N ILE A 271 -21.73 6.23 -4.38
CA ILE A 271 -22.22 5.64 -5.64
C ILE A 271 -23.70 5.96 -5.94
N LYS A 272 -24.37 6.73 -5.07
CA LYS A 272 -25.81 7.08 -5.19
C LYS A 272 -26.20 7.57 -6.57
N ARG A 273 -25.39 8.45 -7.18
CA ARG A 273 -25.69 9.01 -8.52
C ARG A 273 -25.77 7.93 -9.60
N ARG A 274 -24.96 6.89 -9.49
CA ARG A 274 -24.92 5.78 -10.46
C ARG A 274 -26.02 4.75 -10.21
N LEU A 275 -26.37 4.52 -8.94
CA LEU A 275 -27.45 3.61 -8.53
C LEU A 275 -28.84 4.15 -8.86
N GLY A 276 -29.02 5.46 -8.78
CA GLY A 276 -30.35 6.10 -8.79
C GLY A 276 -31.02 6.04 -7.41
N ASN A 277 -31.97 6.95 -7.19
CA ASN A 277 -32.56 7.14 -5.86
C ASN A 277 -33.37 5.93 -5.36
N VAL A 278 -34.07 5.22 -6.24
CA VAL A 278 -34.93 4.08 -5.85
C VAL A 278 -34.08 2.93 -5.30
N VAL A 279 -33.07 2.49 -6.07
CA VAL A 279 -32.17 1.40 -5.67
C VAL A 279 -31.34 1.78 -4.46
N TYR A 280 -30.84 3.03 -4.42
CA TYR A 280 -30.09 3.56 -3.28
C TYR A 280 -30.90 3.48 -1.98
N ASN A 281 -32.17 3.94 -1.97
CA ASN A 281 -33.00 3.90 -0.77
C ASN A 281 -33.31 2.46 -0.35
N ASN A 282 -33.65 1.58 -1.29
CA ASN A 282 -33.88 0.17 -0.98
C ASN A 282 -32.66 -0.48 -0.31
N ILE A 283 -31.47 -0.33 -0.88
CA ILE A 283 -30.23 -0.88 -0.28
C ILE A 283 -29.98 -0.27 1.10
N LYS A 284 -30.18 1.03 1.26
CA LYS A 284 -30.03 1.73 2.53
C LYS A 284 -30.94 1.16 3.62
N ASP A 285 -32.22 0.93 3.29
CA ASP A 285 -33.21 0.41 4.23
C ASP A 285 -32.91 -1.04 4.60
N LEU A 286 -32.51 -1.87 3.63
CA LEU A 286 -32.05 -3.24 3.87
C LEU A 286 -30.79 -3.28 4.74
N MET A 287 -29.80 -2.41 4.50
CA MET A 287 -28.60 -2.31 5.34
C MET A 287 -28.96 -1.97 6.79
N ASN A 288 -29.80 -0.96 7.02
CA ASN A 288 -30.24 -0.58 8.36
C ASN A 288 -30.94 -1.76 9.06
N SER A 289 -31.85 -2.44 8.36
CA SER A 289 -32.57 -3.61 8.89
C SER A 289 -31.62 -4.76 9.21
N ALA A 290 -30.68 -5.09 8.30
CA ALA A 290 -29.72 -6.18 8.46
C ALA A 290 -28.83 -5.99 9.67
N PHE A 291 -28.25 -4.78 9.82
CA PHE A 291 -27.40 -4.47 10.97
C PHE A 291 -28.20 -4.39 12.28
N HIS A 292 -29.46 -3.91 12.25
CA HIS A 292 -30.29 -3.87 13.45
C HIS A 292 -30.68 -5.28 13.93
N GLN A 293 -31.17 -6.13 13.02
CA GLN A 293 -31.65 -7.47 13.33
C GLN A 293 -30.53 -8.51 13.46
N ASN A 294 -29.34 -8.20 12.92
CA ASN A 294 -28.18 -9.09 12.87
C ASN A 294 -28.48 -10.39 12.10
N GLU A 295 -29.24 -10.30 11.01
CA GLU A 295 -29.67 -11.45 10.22
C GLU A 295 -28.88 -11.56 8.91
N LYS A 296 -28.24 -12.74 8.71
CA LYS A 296 -27.41 -13.05 7.54
C LYS A 296 -28.18 -12.89 6.21
N GLU A 297 -29.42 -13.35 6.17
CA GLU A 297 -30.21 -13.35 4.91
C GLU A 297 -30.53 -11.93 4.46
N ILE A 298 -30.82 -11.00 5.38
CA ILE A 298 -31.06 -9.59 5.03
C ILE A 298 -29.72 -8.93 4.55
N HIS A 299 -28.60 -9.34 5.14
CA HIS A 299 -27.29 -8.91 4.63
C HIS A 299 -27.05 -9.41 3.20
N LYS A 300 -27.36 -10.67 2.90
CA LYS A 300 -27.25 -11.21 1.54
C LYS A 300 -28.14 -10.48 0.55
N GLU A 301 -29.34 -10.07 0.96
CA GLU A 301 -30.30 -9.36 0.09
C GLU A 301 -29.79 -8.00 -0.39
N TRP A 302 -29.29 -7.14 0.51
CA TRP A 302 -28.72 -5.86 0.08
C TRP A 302 -27.44 -6.04 -0.74
N ILE A 303 -26.61 -7.05 -0.40
CA ILE A 303 -25.40 -7.37 -1.14
C ILE A 303 -25.75 -7.79 -2.57
N LEU A 304 -26.69 -8.72 -2.73
CA LEU A 304 -27.14 -9.20 -4.03
C LEU A 304 -27.73 -8.06 -4.88
N THR A 305 -28.55 -7.21 -4.24
CA THR A 305 -29.12 -6.02 -4.91
C THR A 305 -28.02 -5.09 -5.41
N LEU A 306 -26.96 -4.90 -4.61
CA LEU A 306 -25.81 -4.07 -4.98
C LEU A 306 -24.99 -4.70 -6.11
N LEU A 307 -24.76 -6.02 -6.06
CA LEU A 307 -24.05 -6.75 -7.11
C LEU A 307 -24.75 -6.59 -8.46
N THR A 308 -26.01 -6.96 -8.54
CA THR A 308 -26.79 -6.99 -9.80
C THR A 308 -27.11 -5.59 -10.33
N SER A 309 -27.37 -4.62 -9.44
CA SER A 309 -27.76 -3.27 -9.85
C SER A 309 -26.58 -2.35 -10.18
N TYR A 310 -25.38 -2.63 -9.67
CA TYR A 310 -24.24 -1.73 -9.80
C TYR A 310 -22.97 -2.44 -10.33
N TYR A 311 -22.45 -3.43 -9.62
CA TYR A 311 -21.13 -4.01 -9.94
C TYR A 311 -21.14 -4.77 -11.26
N ASP A 312 -22.11 -5.63 -11.50
CA ASP A 312 -22.16 -6.49 -12.70
C ASP A 312 -22.35 -5.66 -13.96
N LYS A 313 -23.13 -4.57 -13.88
CA LYS A 313 -23.27 -3.61 -14.98
C LYS A 313 -21.99 -2.89 -15.33
N MET A 314 -21.15 -2.59 -14.33
CA MET A 314 -19.85 -1.95 -14.58
C MET A 314 -18.85 -2.94 -15.18
N TYR A 315 -18.87 -4.19 -14.75
CA TYR A 315 -17.97 -5.22 -15.24
C TYR A 315 -18.26 -5.58 -16.70
N SER A 316 -19.54 -5.71 -17.07
CA SER A 316 -19.94 -5.96 -18.46
C SER A 316 -19.51 -4.83 -19.40
N CYS A 317 -19.58 -3.57 -18.96
CA CYS A 317 -19.07 -2.45 -19.75
C CYS A 317 -17.55 -2.52 -20.00
N LEU A 318 -16.77 -3.06 -19.06
CA LEU A 318 -15.32 -3.20 -19.21
C LEU A 318 -14.95 -4.32 -20.19
N LEU A 319 -15.67 -5.45 -20.18
CA LEU A 319 -15.46 -6.55 -21.13
C LEU A 319 -15.80 -6.11 -22.57
N TYR A 320 -16.91 -5.40 -22.77
CA TYR A 320 -17.32 -4.93 -24.11
C TYR A 320 -16.36 -3.87 -24.70
N THR A 321 -15.64 -3.12 -23.86
CA THR A 321 -14.64 -2.15 -24.36
C THR A 321 -13.31 -2.79 -24.71
N SER A 322 -12.97 -3.98 -24.18
CA SER A 322 -11.79 -4.74 -24.58
C SER A 322 -11.99 -5.48 -25.90
N ASP A 323 -13.19 -6.05 -26.13
CA ASP A 323 -13.52 -6.75 -27.38
C ASP A 323 -13.66 -5.81 -28.58
N ALA A 324 -14.04 -4.55 -28.36
CA ALA A 324 -14.15 -3.52 -29.41
C ALA A 324 -12.80 -2.95 -29.88
N ALA A 325 -11.69 -3.29 -29.21
CA ALA A 325 -10.35 -2.86 -29.60
C ALA A 325 -9.63 -3.90 -30.49
N ASP A 326 -10.23 -5.09 -30.67
CA ASP A 326 -9.69 -6.20 -31.50
C ASP A 326 -10.42 -6.36 -32.85
N GLU A 327 -11.37 -5.48 -33.19
CA GLU A 327 -11.94 -5.30 -34.54
C GLU A 327 -11.39 -4.01 -35.22
#